data_efed8a63de567c6b8491c4a818c6fb76
#
_entry.id   efed8a63de567c6b8491c4a818c6fb76
#
_cell.length_a   1.000
_cell.length_b   1.000
_cell.length_c   1.000
_cell.angle_alpha   90.00
_cell.angle_beta   90.00
_cell.angle_gamma   90.00
#
_symmetry.space_group_name_H-M   'P 1'
#
loop_
_entity.id
_entity.type
_entity.pdbx_description
1 polymer ?
#
loop_
_entity_poly.entity_id
_entity_poly.type
_entity_poly.pdbx_seq_one_letter_code
_entity_poly.pdbx_strand_id
1 'polypeptide(L)'
;PVQLKDRRWNVLVGDIDSDGDRDFVWRRNLRESHSENVQIWIMDGGTRVQNIKLEPPGLGWVPRQIADLDGDREQDLLWWNEQTGLLAAWNIDPLVEGFVSDDSVLIDSAGQSVRWWPEVIIPGIVGENDRIVWRNPRNSVLAIADYAERDPSAMVSWDVVADRNGNVIVPGGEWRPWRVGDINGDGNHADLVLRNTRSFGVSMWQMDGSTL
;
A
#
# COMPACT_ATOMS: atom_id res chain seq x y z
N PRO A 1 -15.75 -24.26 -1.90
CA PRO A 1 -16.15 -22.86 -1.68
C PRO A 1 -15.84 -22.51 -0.22
N VAL A 2 -14.90 -21.58 -0.02
CA VAL A 2 -14.59 -21.04 1.30
C VAL A 2 -15.76 -20.18 1.72
N GLN A 3 -16.55 -20.62 2.69
CA GLN A 3 -17.58 -19.80 3.28
C GLN A 3 -16.93 -18.80 4.23
N LEU A 4 -16.73 -17.57 3.80
CA LEU A 4 -16.34 -16.45 4.64
C LEU A 4 -17.53 -16.06 5.55
N LYS A 5 -17.85 -16.91 6.50
CA LYS A 5 -18.90 -16.62 7.51
C LYS A 5 -18.46 -15.60 8.57
N ASP A 6 -17.19 -15.21 8.54
CA ASP A 6 -16.59 -14.34 9.55
C ASP A 6 -16.14 -13.03 8.91
N ARG A 7 -16.77 -11.89 9.30
CA ARG A 7 -16.40 -10.53 8.86
C ARG A 7 -15.00 -10.08 9.34
N ARG A 8 -14.21 -11.00 9.85
CA ARG A 8 -12.88 -10.78 10.42
C ARG A 8 -11.74 -11.04 9.46
N TRP A 9 -12.01 -11.30 8.18
CA TRP A 9 -10.99 -11.50 7.17
C TRP A 9 -10.88 -10.26 6.27
N ASN A 10 -9.65 -9.77 6.08
CA ASN A 10 -9.29 -8.83 5.04
C ASN A 10 -8.43 -9.55 4.01
N VAL A 11 -8.47 -9.08 2.78
CA VAL A 11 -7.70 -9.62 1.66
C VAL A 11 -7.02 -8.47 0.92
N LEU A 12 -5.74 -8.65 0.60
CA LEU A 12 -5.03 -7.89 -0.43
C LEU A 12 -4.91 -8.80 -1.66
N VAL A 13 -4.85 -8.20 -2.83
CA VAL A 13 -4.78 -8.89 -4.11
C VAL A 13 -3.64 -8.31 -4.92
N GLY A 14 -2.71 -9.12 -5.37
CA GLY A 14 -1.55 -8.76 -6.18
C GLY A 14 -1.05 -9.97 -6.95
N ASP A 15 -0.05 -9.79 -7.78
CA ASP A 15 0.66 -10.83 -8.50
C ASP A 15 2.01 -11.01 -7.80
N ILE A 16 2.04 -11.88 -6.78
CA ILE A 16 3.16 -11.96 -5.83
C ILE A 16 4.34 -12.73 -6.42
N ASP A 17 4.06 -13.74 -7.24
CA ASP A 17 5.10 -14.56 -7.87
C ASP A 17 5.40 -14.17 -9.33
N SER A 18 4.80 -13.06 -9.78
CA SER A 18 5.00 -12.47 -11.11
C SER A 18 4.66 -13.42 -12.27
N ASP A 19 3.74 -14.35 -12.08
CA ASP A 19 3.28 -15.30 -13.09
C ASP A 19 2.16 -14.74 -13.98
N GLY A 20 1.58 -13.57 -13.63
CA GLY A 20 0.49 -12.87 -14.31
C GLY A 20 -0.89 -13.15 -13.72
N ASP A 21 -1.02 -14.09 -12.81
CA ASP A 21 -2.25 -14.38 -12.09
C ASP A 21 -2.37 -13.54 -10.79
N ARG A 22 -3.54 -13.51 -10.20
CA ARG A 22 -3.76 -12.74 -8.97
C ARG A 22 -3.74 -13.61 -7.74
N ASP A 23 -2.83 -13.30 -6.82
CA ASP A 23 -2.67 -13.92 -5.53
C ASP A 23 -3.42 -13.19 -4.43
N PHE A 24 -3.52 -13.83 -3.27
CA PHE A 24 -4.24 -13.28 -2.15
C PHE A 24 -3.40 -13.29 -0.88
N VAL A 25 -3.30 -12.14 -0.21
CA VAL A 25 -2.80 -12.04 1.16
C VAL A 25 -3.99 -11.93 2.09
N TRP A 26 -4.21 -12.96 2.87
CA TRP A 26 -5.31 -13.04 3.83
C TRP A 26 -4.83 -12.64 5.22
N ARG A 27 -5.57 -11.74 5.85
CA ARG A 27 -5.38 -11.34 7.24
C ARG A 27 -6.64 -11.62 8.04
N ARG A 28 -6.50 -12.26 9.19
CA ARG A 28 -7.59 -12.44 10.14
C ARG A 28 -7.51 -11.38 11.24
N ASN A 29 -8.53 -10.51 11.33
CA ASN A 29 -8.68 -9.56 12.42
C ASN A 29 -9.13 -10.31 13.68
N LEU A 30 -8.22 -10.59 14.59
CA LEU A 30 -8.54 -11.14 15.91
C LEU A 30 -8.44 -10.01 16.93
N ARG A 31 -9.57 -9.62 17.55
CA ARG A 31 -9.61 -8.56 18.59
C ARG A 31 -8.82 -8.91 19.85
N GLU A 32 -8.45 -10.17 20.06
CA GLU A 32 -7.95 -10.68 21.35
C GLU A 32 -6.69 -11.56 21.26
N SER A 33 -6.15 -11.85 20.09
CA SER A 33 -4.89 -12.59 19.98
C SER A 33 -3.85 -11.79 19.21
N HIS A 34 -2.69 -11.67 19.81
CA HIS A 34 -1.54 -10.94 19.28
C HIS A 34 -0.85 -11.64 18.10
N SER A 35 -1.30 -12.82 17.70
CA SER A 35 -0.85 -13.53 16.52
C SER A 35 -1.88 -13.37 15.41
N GLU A 36 -1.71 -12.33 14.59
CA GLU A 36 -2.49 -12.21 13.38
C GLU A 36 -2.04 -13.30 12.41
N ASN A 37 -2.94 -14.22 12.08
CA ASN A 37 -2.67 -15.20 11.05
C ASN A 37 -2.71 -14.51 9.69
N VAL A 38 -1.54 -14.24 9.12
CA VAL A 38 -1.39 -13.79 7.75
C VAL A 38 -1.02 -14.98 6.89
N GLN A 39 -1.69 -15.13 5.76
CA GLN A 39 -1.45 -16.21 4.81
C GLN A 39 -1.40 -15.65 3.40
N ILE A 40 -0.44 -16.10 2.62
CA ILE A 40 -0.39 -15.87 1.20
C ILE A 40 -0.93 -17.12 0.49
N TRP A 41 -1.84 -16.94 -0.43
CA TRP A 41 -2.29 -17.96 -1.35
C TRP A 41 -1.76 -17.62 -2.73
N ILE A 42 -0.83 -18.44 -3.21
CA ILE A 42 -0.37 -18.39 -4.60
C ILE A 42 -1.39 -19.13 -5.45
N MET A 43 -1.81 -18.50 -6.51
CA MET A 43 -2.88 -18.96 -7.39
C MET A 43 -2.32 -19.23 -8.79
N ASP A 44 -2.86 -20.22 -9.48
CA ASP A 44 -2.69 -20.48 -10.91
C ASP A 44 -4.11 -20.47 -11.50
N GLY A 45 -4.47 -19.38 -12.17
CA GLY A 45 -5.83 -19.10 -12.57
C GLY A 45 -6.79 -19.07 -11.38
N GLY A 46 -7.74 -19.98 -11.36
CA GLY A 46 -8.69 -20.13 -10.25
C GLY A 46 -8.30 -21.13 -9.18
N THR A 47 -7.10 -21.71 -9.25
CA THR A 47 -6.64 -22.80 -8.37
C THR A 47 -5.56 -22.30 -7.43
N ARG A 48 -5.74 -22.54 -6.12
CA ARG A 48 -4.66 -22.27 -5.16
C ARG A 48 -3.62 -23.37 -5.25
N VAL A 49 -2.40 -23.02 -5.67
CA VAL A 49 -1.27 -23.95 -5.80
C VAL A 49 -0.40 -23.99 -4.55
N GLN A 50 -0.36 -22.87 -3.77
CA GLN A 50 0.41 -22.82 -2.55
C GLN A 50 -0.31 -22.03 -1.45
N ASN A 51 0.03 -22.33 -0.17
CA ASN A 51 -0.43 -21.60 0.99
C ASN A 51 0.73 -21.39 1.95
N ILE A 52 1.13 -20.15 2.12
CA ILE A 52 2.25 -19.74 2.95
C ILE A 52 1.70 -19.04 4.18
N LYS A 53 2.20 -19.41 5.36
CA LYS A 53 1.91 -18.68 6.59
C LYS A 53 3.03 -17.71 6.86
N LEU A 54 2.68 -16.45 7.04
CA LEU A 54 3.63 -15.42 7.45
C LEU A 54 3.49 -15.13 8.94
N GLU A 55 4.63 -14.97 9.59
CA GLU A 55 4.72 -14.43 10.94
C GLU A 55 4.88 -12.90 10.82
N PRO A 56 3.93 -12.09 11.32
CA PRO A 56 4.06 -10.63 11.29
C PRO A 56 5.35 -10.13 11.97
N PRO A 57 5.90 -8.97 11.59
CA PRO A 57 7.11 -8.41 12.21
C PRO A 57 7.01 -8.18 13.74
N GLY A 58 5.80 -8.26 14.29
CA GLY A 58 5.55 -8.12 15.72
C GLY A 58 4.15 -7.58 16.01
N LEU A 59 3.93 -7.14 17.24
CA LEU A 59 2.63 -6.62 17.67
C LEU A 59 2.26 -5.32 16.94
N GLY A 60 1.00 -5.24 16.52
CA GLY A 60 0.44 -4.05 15.87
C GLY A 60 0.78 -3.91 14.38
N TRP A 61 1.56 -4.82 13.81
CA TRP A 61 1.85 -4.85 12.39
C TRP A 61 0.74 -5.52 11.61
N VAL A 62 0.33 -4.89 10.53
CA VAL A 62 -0.75 -5.37 9.67
C VAL A 62 -0.33 -5.23 8.20
N PRO A 63 -0.59 -6.24 7.36
CA PRO A 63 -0.36 -6.12 5.93
C PRO A 63 -1.32 -5.05 5.38
N ARG A 64 -0.78 -4.11 4.65
CA ARG A 64 -1.50 -2.92 4.18
C ARG A 64 -1.73 -2.91 2.68
N GLN A 65 -0.68 -3.17 1.91
CA GLN A 65 -0.67 -3.12 0.46
C GLN A 65 0.33 -4.12 -0.11
N ILE A 66 0.20 -4.41 -1.39
CA ILE A 66 1.15 -5.11 -2.22
C ILE A 66 1.62 -4.10 -3.27
N ALA A 67 2.93 -3.93 -3.45
CA ALA A 67 3.53 -2.91 -4.30
C ALA A 67 4.97 -3.30 -4.67
N ASP A 68 5.46 -2.84 -5.80
CA ASP A 68 6.88 -2.89 -6.18
C ASP A 68 7.56 -1.60 -5.70
N LEU A 69 8.05 -1.60 -4.47
CA LEU A 69 8.58 -0.39 -3.84
C LEU A 69 10.06 -0.14 -4.16
N ASP A 70 10.79 -1.15 -4.59
CA ASP A 70 12.21 -1.05 -4.91
C ASP A 70 12.50 -1.10 -6.42
N GLY A 71 11.47 -1.28 -7.26
CA GLY A 71 11.58 -1.22 -8.72
C GLY A 71 12.19 -2.46 -9.37
N ASP A 72 12.28 -3.58 -8.65
CA ASP A 72 12.83 -4.83 -9.16
C ASP A 72 11.82 -5.64 -9.99
N ARG A 73 10.55 -5.22 -10.01
CA ARG A 73 9.37 -5.83 -10.65
C ARG A 73 8.78 -7.03 -9.92
N GLU A 74 9.28 -7.36 -8.76
CA GLU A 74 8.66 -8.27 -7.84
C GLU A 74 7.73 -7.49 -6.89
N GLN A 75 6.76 -8.14 -6.32
CA GLN A 75 5.79 -7.44 -5.47
C GLN A 75 6.18 -7.58 -4.01
N ASP A 76 6.38 -6.43 -3.36
CA ASP A 76 6.62 -6.34 -1.92
C ASP A 76 5.32 -6.39 -1.12
N LEU A 77 5.40 -6.90 0.09
CA LEU A 77 4.34 -6.78 1.07
C LEU A 77 4.60 -5.63 2.03
N LEU A 78 3.80 -4.58 1.92
CA LEU A 78 3.87 -3.43 2.78
C LEU A 78 3.13 -3.70 4.09
N TRP A 79 3.85 -3.64 5.20
CA TRP A 79 3.33 -3.74 6.56
C TRP A 79 3.23 -2.36 7.21
N TRP A 80 2.16 -2.14 7.92
CA TRP A 80 1.96 -0.93 8.71
C TRP A 80 1.73 -1.26 10.18
N ASN A 81 2.45 -0.58 11.06
CA ASN A 81 2.23 -0.70 12.48
C ASN A 81 1.22 0.34 12.96
N GLU A 82 0.02 -0.12 13.31
CA GLU A 82 -1.09 0.76 13.74
C GLU A 82 -0.79 1.53 15.03
N GLN A 83 0.15 1.07 15.85
CA GLN A 83 0.51 1.70 17.11
C GLN A 83 1.60 2.76 16.95
N THR A 84 2.63 2.45 16.17
CA THR A 84 3.79 3.33 15.98
C THR A 84 3.69 4.21 14.74
N GLY A 85 2.93 3.78 13.72
CA GLY A 85 2.83 4.42 12.41
C GLY A 85 4.01 4.12 11.49
N LEU A 86 4.86 3.18 11.86
CA LEU A 86 5.97 2.73 11.02
C LEU A 86 5.45 1.85 9.88
N LEU A 87 6.15 1.89 8.77
CA LEU A 87 6.01 0.95 7.66
C LEU A 87 7.22 0.01 7.61
N ALA A 88 6.99 -1.19 7.10
CA ALA A 88 8.05 -2.10 6.67
C ALA A 88 7.68 -2.68 5.30
N ALA A 89 8.61 -2.70 4.38
CA ALA A 89 8.49 -3.45 3.15
C ALA A 89 9.18 -4.79 3.32
N TRP A 90 8.49 -5.85 2.96
CA TRP A 90 9.04 -7.18 2.87
C TRP A 90 9.08 -7.58 1.40
N ASN A 91 10.29 -7.72 0.89
CA ASN A 91 10.51 -8.32 -0.41
C ASN A 91 10.05 -9.79 -0.34
N ILE A 92 9.10 -10.15 -1.17
CA ILE A 92 8.52 -11.49 -1.25
C ILE A 92 9.12 -12.20 -2.45
N ASP A 93 10.11 -13.04 -2.23
CA ASP A 93 10.69 -13.90 -3.26
C ASP A 93 10.08 -15.31 -3.17
N PRO A 94 9.22 -15.70 -4.13
CA PRO A 94 8.60 -17.02 -4.14
C PRO A 94 9.59 -18.17 -4.33
N LEU A 95 10.82 -17.90 -4.77
CA LEU A 95 11.87 -18.88 -4.98
C LEU A 95 12.70 -19.17 -3.73
N VAL A 96 12.60 -18.31 -2.70
CA VAL A 96 13.31 -18.48 -1.43
C VAL A 96 12.46 -19.26 -0.43
N GLU A 97 13.08 -20.21 0.27
CA GLU A 97 12.40 -20.92 1.37
C GLU A 97 12.06 -19.91 2.47
N GLY A 98 10.75 -19.72 2.71
CA GLY A 98 10.23 -18.75 3.67
C GLY A 98 9.65 -17.49 3.04
N PHE A 99 9.83 -17.25 1.75
CA PHE A 99 9.19 -16.19 0.97
C PHE A 99 9.49 -14.74 1.39
N VAL A 100 10.33 -14.51 2.36
CA VAL A 100 10.76 -13.17 2.76
C VAL A 100 12.27 -13.13 2.63
N SER A 101 12.76 -12.26 1.76
CA SER A 101 14.20 -12.05 1.64
C SER A 101 14.78 -11.34 2.87
N ASP A 102 16.08 -11.50 3.07
CA ASP A 102 16.79 -10.80 4.16
C ASP A 102 16.86 -9.26 3.93
N ASP A 103 16.39 -8.78 2.76
CA ASP A 103 16.43 -7.37 2.34
C ASP A 103 15.19 -6.56 2.80
N SER A 104 14.39 -7.13 3.70
CA SER A 104 13.25 -6.43 4.29
C SER A 104 13.68 -5.16 5.02
N VAL A 105 13.07 -4.03 4.67
CA VAL A 105 13.45 -2.72 5.18
C VAL A 105 12.35 -2.04 5.96
N LEU A 106 12.73 -1.19 6.91
CA LEU A 106 11.84 -0.34 7.67
C LEU A 106 11.74 1.02 6.97
N ILE A 107 10.53 1.37 6.53
CA ILE A 107 10.24 2.64 5.88
C ILE A 107 9.74 3.61 6.95
N ASP A 108 10.49 4.67 7.21
CA ASP A 108 10.03 5.75 8.08
C ASP A 108 9.15 6.72 7.28
N SER A 109 8.20 7.36 7.95
CA SER A 109 7.47 8.52 7.41
C SER A 109 8.36 9.77 7.33
N ALA A 110 9.64 9.58 7.08
CA ALA A 110 10.69 10.56 6.79
C ALA A 110 10.88 11.65 7.84
N GLY A 111 11.08 11.26 9.07
CA GLY A 111 11.43 12.21 10.14
C GLY A 111 10.34 13.26 10.39
N GLN A 112 9.13 13.07 9.85
CA GLN A 112 8.01 13.96 10.09
C GLN A 112 7.61 13.90 11.55
N SER A 113 7.55 15.02 12.22
CA SER A 113 7.15 15.13 13.64
C SER A 113 5.70 14.74 13.91
N VAL A 114 4.96 14.40 12.86
CA VAL A 114 3.55 14.00 12.89
C VAL A 114 3.42 12.65 12.21
N ARG A 115 2.75 11.72 12.87
CA ARG A 115 2.42 10.42 12.28
C ARG A 115 1.55 10.61 11.04
N TRP A 116 2.06 10.20 9.88
CA TRP A 116 1.32 10.13 8.63
C TRP A 116 0.78 8.72 8.44
N TRP A 117 -0.32 8.59 7.72
CA TRP A 117 -0.96 7.32 7.44
C TRP A 117 -0.82 6.99 5.94
N PRO A 118 -0.31 5.80 5.59
CA PRO A 118 -0.30 5.36 4.20
C PRO A 118 -1.72 5.03 3.78
N GLU A 119 -2.19 5.60 2.68
CA GLU A 119 -3.56 5.45 2.22
C GLU A 119 -3.66 4.54 0.99
N VAL A 120 -2.93 4.85 -0.07
CA VAL A 120 -2.93 4.09 -1.33
C VAL A 120 -1.55 4.13 -1.98
N ILE A 121 -1.28 3.13 -2.83
CA ILE A 121 -0.09 3.06 -3.68
C ILE A 121 -0.45 3.58 -5.06
N ILE A 122 0.39 4.43 -5.63
CA ILE A 122 0.36 4.82 -7.04
C ILE A 122 1.34 3.90 -7.76
N PRO A 123 0.88 3.04 -8.67
CA PRO A 123 1.77 2.19 -9.43
C PRO A 123 2.74 3.01 -10.28
N GLY A 124 4.02 2.64 -10.25
CA GLY A 124 5.02 3.17 -11.16
C GLY A 124 4.72 2.76 -12.60
N ILE A 125 5.18 3.55 -13.55
CA ILE A 125 5.26 3.12 -14.93
C ILE A 125 6.51 2.24 -15.11
N VAL A 126 6.60 1.51 -16.21
CA VAL A 126 7.72 0.58 -16.45
C VAL A 126 9.07 1.25 -16.19
N GLY A 127 9.79 0.77 -15.19
CA GLY A 127 11.09 1.31 -14.77
C GLY A 127 11.04 2.41 -13.70
N GLU A 128 9.88 2.65 -13.10
CA GLU A 128 9.72 3.54 -11.95
C GLU A 128 9.15 2.75 -10.76
N ASN A 129 9.55 3.12 -9.57
CA ASN A 129 9.03 2.53 -8.33
C ASN A 129 7.57 2.96 -8.07
N ASP A 130 6.86 2.15 -7.35
CA ASP A 130 5.57 2.54 -6.81
C ASP A 130 5.74 3.67 -5.78
N ARG A 131 4.77 4.59 -5.74
CA ARG A 131 4.75 5.74 -4.84
C ARG A 131 3.69 5.59 -3.77
N ILE A 132 3.93 6.11 -2.58
CA ILE A 132 2.97 6.03 -1.47
C ILE A 132 2.26 7.36 -1.30
N VAL A 133 0.93 7.35 -1.31
CA VAL A 133 0.10 8.48 -0.90
C VAL A 133 -0.09 8.44 0.60
N TRP A 134 0.44 9.44 1.27
CA TRP A 134 0.35 9.64 2.70
C TRP A 134 -0.72 10.66 3.06
N ARG A 135 -1.37 10.49 4.19
CA ARG A 135 -2.32 11.46 4.74
C ARG A 135 -1.96 11.84 6.17
N ASN A 136 -1.96 13.12 6.43
CA ASN A 136 -1.84 13.64 7.77
C ASN A 136 -3.20 13.49 8.49
N PRO A 137 -3.30 12.72 9.58
CA PRO A 137 -4.57 12.49 10.26
C PRO A 137 -5.13 13.72 10.99
N ARG A 138 -4.29 14.74 11.26
CA ARG A 138 -4.70 15.94 11.99
C ARG A 138 -5.38 16.99 11.11
N ASN A 139 -4.86 17.18 9.90
CA ASN A 139 -5.33 18.24 8.99
C ASN A 139 -5.78 17.72 7.61
N SER A 140 -5.70 16.40 7.39
CA SER A 140 -6.07 15.72 6.14
C SER A 140 -5.27 16.13 4.89
N VAL A 141 -4.15 16.80 5.06
CA VAL A 141 -3.21 17.05 3.96
C VAL A 141 -2.73 15.72 3.40
N LEU A 142 -2.64 15.64 2.08
CA LEU A 142 -2.07 14.52 1.35
C LEU A 142 -0.66 14.86 0.89
N ALA A 143 0.22 13.87 0.88
CA ALA A 143 1.54 13.95 0.28
C ALA A 143 1.80 12.67 -0.51
N ILE A 144 2.62 12.77 -1.54
CA ILE A 144 3.10 11.66 -2.35
C ILE A 144 4.59 11.53 -2.10
N ALA A 145 5.04 10.34 -1.76
CA ALA A 145 6.45 10.05 -1.53
C ALA A 145 6.97 9.08 -2.57
N ASP A 146 8.14 9.39 -3.12
CA ASP A 146 8.94 8.50 -3.95
C ASP A 146 10.10 7.93 -3.13
N TYR A 147 10.50 6.71 -3.43
CA TYR A 147 11.59 6.00 -2.78
C TYR A 147 12.68 5.65 -3.78
N ALA A 148 13.90 5.42 -3.29
CA ALA A 148 15.02 5.09 -4.16
C ALA A 148 14.87 3.69 -4.75
N GLU A 149 15.30 3.54 -6.00
CA GLU A 149 15.39 2.23 -6.65
C GLU A 149 16.26 1.29 -5.81
N ARG A 150 15.75 0.10 -5.53
CA ARG A 150 16.39 -0.95 -4.71
C ARG A 150 16.69 -0.55 -3.25
N ASP A 151 16.13 0.56 -2.78
CA ASP A 151 16.22 0.96 -1.37
C ASP A 151 14.95 1.71 -0.94
N PRO A 152 13.87 1.01 -0.64
CA PRO A 152 12.62 1.63 -0.22
C PRO A 152 12.72 2.32 1.16
N SER A 153 13.83 2.19 1.87
CA SER A 153 14.10 2.98 3.09
C SER A 153 14.56 4.40 2.80
N ALA A 154 15.11 4.63 1.60
CA ALA A 154 15.63 5.92 1.18
C ALA A 154 14.57 6.71 0.41
N MET A 155 13.87 7.61 1.10
CA MET A 155 12.91 8.50 0.45
C MET A 155 13.64 9.53 -0.42
N VAL A 156 13.24 9.61 -1.69
CA VAL A 156 13.81 10.51 -2.71
C VAL A 156 13.06 11.83 -2.73
N SER A 157 11.72 11.78 -2.70
CA SER A 157 10.89 12.98 -2.68
C SER A 157 9.73 12.88 -1.70
N TRP A 158 9.23 14.04 -1.29
CA TRP A 158 8.04 14.19 -0.47
C TRP A 158 7.30 15.43 -0.91
N ASP A 159 6.28 15.25 -1.73
CA ASP A 159 5.55 16.33 -2.35
C ASP A 159 4.12 16.43 -1.82
N VAL A 160 3.81 17.57 -1.21
CA VAL A 160 2.45 17.84 -0.74
C VAL A 160 1.53 18.09 -1.92
N VAL A 161 0.36 17.48 -1.93
CA VAL A 161 -0.64 17.66 -3.00
C VAL A 161 -1.13 19.11 -3.00
N ALA A 162 -0.95 19.79 -4.13
CA ALA A 162 -1.24 21.21 -4.33
C ALA A 162 -1.94 21.49 -5.66
N ASP A 163 -2.52 22.68 -5.81
CA ASP A 163 -3.00 23.18 -7.09
C ASP A 163 -1.82 23.73 -7.95
N ARG A 164 -2.11 24.08 -9.20
CA ARG A 164 -1.11 24.64 -10.13
C ARG A 164 -0.49 25.97 -9.67
N ASN A 165 -1.05 26.60 -8.65
CA ASN A 165 -0.51 27.83 -8.05
C ASN A 165 0.32 27.53 -6.79
N GLY A 166 0.48 26.26 -6.42
CA GLY A 166 1.20 25.81 -5.23
C GLY A 166 0.37 25.89 -3.93
N ASN A 167 -0.94 26.09 -4.00
CA ASN A 167 -1.78 26.08 -2.80
C ASN A 167 -2.09 24.64 -2.42
N VAL A 168 -1.81 24.29 -1.16
CA VAL A 168 -2.09 22.95 -0.62
C VAL A 168 -3.57 22.65 -0.68
N ILE A 169 -3.92 21.53 -1.29
CA ILE A 169 -5.29 21.05 -1.39
C ILE A 169 -5.57 20.05 -0.29
N VAL A 170 -6.66 20.29 0.45
CA VAL A 170 -7.09 19.42 1.52
C VAL A 170 -8.47 18.87 1.20
N PRO A 171 -8.62 17.55 1.06
CA PRO A 171 -9.90 16.93 0.70
C PRO A 171 -10.98 17.06 1.79
N GLY A 172 -10.57 17.48 3.00
CA GLY A 172 -11.43 17.51 4.18
C GLY A 172 -11.38 16.21 5.00
N GLY A 173 -11.73 16.31 6.29
CA GLY A 173 -11.50 15.26 7.27
C GLY A 173 -12.21 13.94 7.03
N GLU A 174 -13.31 13.95 6.28
CA GLU A 174 -14.13 12.75 5.98
C GLU A 174 -13.72 12.07 4.66
N TRP A 175 -12.89 12.71 3.86
CA TRP A 175 -12.44 12.15 2.58
C TRP A 175 -11.15 11.37 2.76
N ARG A 176 -11.07 10.23 2.07
CA ARG A 176 -9.91 9.35 2.06
C ARG A 176 -9.55 8.98 0.63
N PRO A 177 -8.28 8.98 0.27
CA PRO A 177 -7.84 8.26 -0.91
C PRO A 177 -8.31 6.80 -0.85
N TRP A 178 -8.88 6.32 -1.93
CA TRP A 178 -9.47 4.99 -1.99
C TRP A 178 -8.91 4.15 -3.12
N ARG A 179 -8.67 4.77 -4.26
CA ARG A 179 -8.09 4.15 -5.45
C ARG A 179 -7.24 5.16 -6.19
N VAL A 180 -6.38 4.63 -7.04
CA VAL A 180 -5.58 5.38 -8.00
C VAL A 180 -5.75 4.77 -9.38
N GLY A 181 -5.42 5.49 -10.41
CA GLY A 181 -5.42 5.02 -11.80
C GLY A 181 -5.27 6.18 -12.77
N ASP A 182 -5.18 5.86 -14.05
CA ASP A 182 -5.23 6.83 -15.14
C ASP A 182 -6.69 7.04 -15.53
N ILE A 183 -7.34 8.03 -14.91
CA ILE A 183 -8.78 8.26 -15.09
C ILE A 183 -9.04 9.10 -16.35
N ASN A 184 -8.10 9.97 -16.70
CA ASN A 184 -8.23 10.88 -17.84
C ASN A 184 -7.59 10.33 -19.13
N GLY A 185 -6.83 9.22 -19.05
CA GLY A 185 -6.19 8.56 -20.20
C GLY A 185 -4.93 9.27 -20.68
N ASP A 186 -4.27 10.06 -19.83
CA ASP A 186 -3.04 10.78 -20.17
C ASP A 186 -1.76 9.95 -20.03
N GLY A 187 -1.88 8.72 -19.54
CA GLY A 187 -0.77 7.80 -19.27
C GLY A 187 -0.15 7.99 -17.88
N ASN A 188 -0.60 8.96 -17.09
CA ASN A 188 -0.18 9.16 -15.72
C ASN A 188 -1.15 8.42 -14.77
N HIS A 189 -0.68 7.38 -14.11
CA HIS A 189 -1.50 6.56 -13.22
C HIS A 189 -1.71 7.17 -11.81
N ALA A 190 -1.45 8.46 -11.64
CA ALA A 190 -1.48 9.13 -10.35
C ALA A 190 -2.84 9.76 -9.98
N ASP A 191 -3.86 9.67 -10.83
CA ASP A 191 -5.18 10.20 -10.52
C ASP A 191 -5.76 9.56 -9.27
N LEU A 192 -6.32 10.38 -8.38
CA LEU A 192 -6.83 9.91 -7.10
C LEU A 192 -8.36 9.82 -7.12
N VAL A 193 -8.87 8.68 -6.73
CA VAL A 193 -10.28 8.51 -6.35
C VAL A 193 -10.39 8.63 -4.84
N LEU A 194 -11.11 9.64 -4.37
CA LEU A 194 -11.39 9.84 -2.96
C LEU A 194 -12.82 9.39 -2.64
N ARG A 195 -12.98 8.80 -1.48
CA ARG A 195 -14.28 8.41 -0.93
C ARG A 195 -14.56 9.14 0.37
N ASN A 196 -15.74 9.72 0.48
CA ASN A 196 -16.21 10.28 1.75
C ASN A 196 -16.71 9.17 2.66
N THR A 197 -16.12 9.05 3.85
CA THR A 197 -16.44 7.97 4.80
C THR A 197 -17.81 8.13 5.45
N ARG A 198 -18.40 9.33 5.41
CA ARG A 198 -19.68 9.65 6.04
C ARG A 198 -20.83 9.67 5.04
N SER A 199 -20.68 10.38 3.92
CA SER A 199 -21.72 10.50 2.89
C SER A 199 -21.66 9.40 1.82
N PHE A 200 -20.56 8.63 1.78
CA PHE A 200 -20.23 7.66 0.73
C PHE A 200 -20.08 8.28 -0.67
N GLY A 201 -20.02 9.60 -0.76
CA GLY A 201 -19.71 10.31 -2.01
C GLY A 201 -18.33 9.94 -2.54
N VAL A 202 -18.16 10.07 -3.85
CA VAL A 202 -16.90 9.83 -4.56
C VAL A 202 -16.48 11.12 -5.25
N SER A 203 -15.20 11.44 -5.19
CA SER A 203 -14.55 12.53 -5.91
C SER A 203 -13.35 12.01 -6.66
N MET A 204 -13.11 12.53 -7.85
CA MET A 204 -11.96 12.18 -8.68
C MET A 204 -11.07 13.41 -8.84
N TRP A 205 -9.80 13.24 -8.57
CA TRP A 205 -8.77 14.25 -8.72
C TRP A 205 -7.82 13.83 -9.83
N GLN A 206 -7.81 14.62 -10.91
CA GLN A 206 -6.87 14.41 -12.01
C GLN A 206 -5.54 15.05 -11.62
N MET A 207 -4.51 14.25 -11.55
CA MET A 207 -3.22 14.64 -11.01
C MET A 207 -2.15 14.70 -12.12
N ASP A 208 -1.27 15.69 -12.01
CA ASP A 208 0.00 15.72 -12.73
C ASP A 208 1.13 15.65 -11.69
N GLY A 209 1.64 14.45 -11.45
CA GLY A 209 2.50 14.16 -10.31
C GLY A 209 1.78 14.42 -8.97
N SER A 210 2.23 15.43 -8.20
CA SER A 210 1.59 15.88 -6.95
C SER A 210 0.67 17.10 -7.14
N THR A 211 0.43 17.52 -8.39
CA THR A 211 -0.35 18.72 -8.73
C THR A 211 -1.74 18.34 -9.24
N LEU A 212 -2.79 19.04 -8.74
CA LEU A 212 -4.19 18.93 -9.19
C LEU A 212 -4.51 19.97 -10.25
#